data_e505c015c7ff52360b48f1abaeb4a97b
#
_entry.id   e505c015c7ff52360b48f1abaeb4a97b
#
_cell.length_a   1.000
_cell.length_b   1.000
_cell.length_c   1.000
_cell.angle_alpha   90.00
_cell.angle_beta   90.00
_cell.angle_gamma   90.00
#
_symmetry.space_group_name_H-M   'P 1'
#
loop_
_entity.id
_entity.type
_entity.pdbx_description
1 polymer ?
#
loop_
_entity_poly.entity_id
_entity_poly.type
_entity_poly.pdbx_seq_one_letter_code
_entity_poly.pdbx_strand_id
1 'polypeptide(L)'
;ATARLLESLGASTLNPPTDLTVPQLSSIRDAVDVPLDVYVEAPDNFGGYVRHMEVPAMVKALAPMYVKLGLRNSPDIYPAGKHIEGTCVALSRERVRRARIALDILNRYYPEAVMSEEGPSDIGIPEI
;
A
#
# COMPACT_ATOMS: atom_id res chain seq x y z
N ALA A 1 -6.77 19.33 4.74
CA ALA A 1 -5.80 20.44 4.65
C ALA A 1 -4.38 19.94 4.37
N THR A 2 -3.82 19.03 5.20
CA THR A 2 -2.42 18.54 5.06
C THR A 2 -2.16 17.86 3.72
N ALA A 3 -3.06 17.02 3.24
CA ALA A 3 -2.90 16.31 1.96
C ALA A 3 -2.76 17.31 0.78
N ARG A 4 -3.62 18.32 0.72
CA ARG A 4 -3.55 19.39 -0.30
C ARG A 4 -2.23 20.17 -0.24
N LEU A 5 -1.76 20.45 0.96
CA LEU A 5 -0.49 21.16 1.14
C LEU A 5 0.67 20.31 0.60
N LEU A 6 0.73 19.02 0.95
CA LEU A 6 1.78 18.12 0.46
C LEU A 6 1.76 17.99 -1.07
N GLU A 7 0.59 17.84 -1.66
CA GLU A 7 0.42 17.83 -3.10
C GLU A 7 0.91 19.15 -3.74
N SER A 8 0.53 20.30 -3.19
CA SER A 8 0.99 21.62 -3.67
C SER A 8 2.49 21.83 -3.56
N LEU A 9 3.16 21.07 -2.69
CA LEU A 9 4.61 21.04 -2.53
C LEU A 9 5.30 20.00 -3.44
N GLY A 10 4.55 19.33 -4.31
CA GLY A 10 5.09 18.41 -5.31
C GLY A 10 5.12 16.94 -4.89
N ALA A 11 4.37 16.55 -3.86
CA ALA A 11 4.23 15.12 -3.55
C ALA A 11 3.57 14.39 -4.73
N SER A 12 4.18 13.29 -5.20
CA SER A 12 3.66 12.46 -6.29
C SER A 12 2.73 11.35 -5.81
N THR A 13 2.80 10.97 -4.54
CA THR A 13 1.91 10.05 -3.85
C THR A 13 1.71 10.48 -2.40
N LEU A 14 0.64 10.04 -1.77
CA LEU A 14 0.38 10.30 -0.35
C LEU A 14 0.10 9.00 0.39
N ASN A 15 0.76 8.83 1.53
CA ASN A 15 0.55 7.70 2.42
C ASN A 15 -0.29 8.17 3.64
N PRO A 16 -1.62 7.94 3.64
CA PRO A 16 -2.48 8.35 4.74
C PRO A 16 -2.25 7.47 5.99
N PRO A 17 -2.66 7.95 7.17
CA PRO A 17 -2.66 7.14 8.39
C PRO A 17 -3.37 5.79 8.21
N THR A 18 -2.82 4.76 8.82
CA THR A 18 -3.23 3.36 8.62
C THR A 18 -4.57 3.00 9.26
N ASP A 19 -5.03 3.76 10.24
CA ASP A 19 -6.21 3.54 11.07
C ASP A 19 -7.49 4.25 10.55
N LEU A 20 -7.41 4.93 9.41
CA LEU A 20 -8.56 5.62 8.83
C LEU A 20 -9.58 4.64 8.23
N THR A 21 -10.85 4.96 8.43
CA THR A 21 -11.96 4.26 7.76
C THR A 21 -12.02 4.59 6.26
N VAL A 22 -12.69 3.74 5.46
CA VAL A 22 -12.87 4.01 4.03
C VAL A 22 -13.53 5.37 3.75
N PRO A 23 -14.58 5.83 4.46
CA PRO A 23 -15.13 7.17 4.26
C PRO A 23 -14.14 8.30 4.58
N GLN A 24 -13.29 8.15 5.60
CA GLN A 24 -12.25 9.14 5.91
C GLN A 24 -11.18 9.19 4.80
N LEU A 25 -10.77 8.03 4.29
CA LEU A 25 -9.86 7.92 3.16
C LEU A 25 -10.47 8.54 1.90
N SER A 26 -11.75 8.29 1.63
CA SER A 26 -12.48 8.90 0.51
C SER A 26 -12.47 10.43 0.59
N SER A 27 -12.66 11.00 1.78
CA SER A 27 -12.55 12.45 1.98
C SER A 27 -11.16 13.01 1.70
N ILE A 28 -10.11 12.21 1.88
CA ILE A 28 -8.74 12.58 1.47
C ILE A 28 -8.63 12.50 -0.05
N ARG A 29 -9.15 11.42 -0.67
CA ARG A 29 -9.16 11.25 -2.13
C ARG A 29 -9.83 12.42 -2.83
N ASP A 30 -11.00 12.87 -2.34
CA ASP A 30 -11.73 14.00 -2.90
C ASP A 30 -10.97 15.34 -2.80
N ALA A 31 -9.95 15.39 -1.98
CA ALA A 31 -9.17 16.60 -1.72
C ALA A 31 -7.88 16.71 -2.52
N VAL A 32 -7.42 15.63 -3.19
CA VAL A 32 -6.13 15.55 -3.90
C VAL A 32 -6.27 14.72 -5.18
N ASP A 33 -5.39 14.95 -6.15
CA ASP A 33 -5.38 14.21 -7.42
C ASP A 33 -4.29 13.12 -7.46
N VAL A 34 -3.26 13.25 -6.64
CA VAL A 34 -2.17 12.25 -6.58
C VAL A 34 -2.64 10.90 -6.01
N PRO A 35 -2.07 9.78 -6.45
CA PRO A 35 -2.41 8.46 -5.93
C PRO A 35 -2.20 8.35 -4.41
N LEU A 36 -3.08 7.56 -3.77
CA LEU A 36 -2.96 7.23 -2.35
C LEU A 36 -2.28 5.88 -2.17
N ASP A 37 -1.34 5.81 -1.25
CA ASP A 37 -0.60 4.64 -0.82
C ASP A 37 -1.23 4.08 0.46
N VAL A 38 -2.10 3.07 0.36
CA VAL A 38 -2.90 2.62 1.51
C VAL A 38 -2.44 1.25 2.02
N TYR A 39 -2.07 1.19 3.29
CA TYR A 39 -1.79 -0.07 3.96
C TYR A 39 -3.07 -0.88 4.18
N VAL A 40 -3.09 -2.12 3.72
CA VAL A 40 -4.12 -3.12 4.02
C VAL A 40 -3.64 -4.16 5.02
N GLU A 41 -2.36 -4.16 5.31
CA GLU A 41 -1.72 -4.84 6.42
C GLU A 41 -0.79 -3.86 7.11
N ALA A 42 -1.00 -3.61 8.40
CA ALA A 42 -0.12 -2.79 9.19
C ALA A 42 0.74 -3.64 10.11
N PRO A 43 2.06 -3.39 10.19
CA PRO A 43 2.92 -4.00 11.20
C PRO A 43 2.44 -3.70 12.62
N ASP A 44 2.84 -4.53 13.60
CA ASP A 44 2.39 -4.43 14.99
C ASP A 44 2.60 -3.03 15.60
N ASN A 45 3.70 -2.38 15.25
CA ASN A 45 4.01 -1.02 15.72
C ASN A 45 3.13 0.08 15.11
N PHE A 46 2.33 -0.25 14.09
CA PHE A 46 1.31 0.60 13.48
C PHE A 46 -0.11 0.09 13.69
N GLY A 47 -0.34 -0.71 14.73
CA GLY A 47 -1.64 -1.23 15.10
C GLY A 47 -1.92 -2.70 14.78
N GLY A 48 -1.10 -3.35 13.97
CA GLY A 48 -1.12 -4.81 13.76
C GLY A 48 -2.42 -5.38 13.20
N TYR A 49 -3.03 -4.76 12.20
CA TYR A 49 -4.30 -5.22 11.62
C TYR A 49 -4.20 -5.65 10.15
N VAL A 50 -5.21 -6.38 9.70
CA VAL A 50 -5.38 -6.88 8.33
C VAL A 50 -6.75 -6.47 7.79
N ARG A 51 -6.76 -5.81 6.63
CA ARG A 51 -7.97 -5.23 6.00
C ARG A 51 -8.21 -5.78 4.58
N HIS A 52 -7.83 -7.02 4.29
CA HIS A 52 -7.97 -7.59 2.94
C HIS A 52 -9.41 -7.55 2.44
N MET A 53 -10.41 -7.75 3.32
CA MET A 53 -11.82 -7.71 2.96
C MET A 53 -12.33 -6.32 2.58
N GLU A 54 -11.60 -5.26 2.95
CA GLU A 54 -11.96 -3.88 2.60
C GLU A 54 -11.34 -3.43 1.26
N VAL A 55 -10.41 -4.20 0.69
CA VAL A 55 -9.71 -3.84 -0.56
C VAL A 55 -10.67 -3.47 -1.69
N PRO A 56 -11.76 -4.22 -1.97
CA PRO A 56 -12.69 -3.83 -3.03
C PRO A 56 -13.34 -2.47 -2.80
N ALA A 57 -13.76 -2.19 -1.56
CA ALA A 57 -14.36 -0.90 -1.20
C ALA A 57 -13.33 0.24 -1.28
N MET A 58 -12.09 0.00 -0.82
CA MET A 58 -11.00 0.96 -0.94
C MET A 58 -10.69 1.28 -2.39
N VAL A 59 -10.49 0.27 -3.24
CA VAL A 59 -10.17 0.48 -4.67
C VAL A 59 -11.29 1.26 -5.36
N LYS A 60 -12.54 0.91 -5.09
CA LYS A 60 -13.69 1.62 -5.65
C LYS A 60 -13.77 3.09 -5.24
N ALA A 61 -13.42 3.40 -3.99
CA ALA A 61 -13.54 4.75 -3.43
C ALA A 61 -12.29 5.62 -3.64
N LEU A 62 -11.10 5.01 -3.80
CA LEU A 62 -9.83 5.72 -3.67
C LEU A 62 -8.99 5.71 -4.95
N ALA A 63 -9.35 4.95 -5.98
CA ALA A 63 -8.54 4.89 -7.19
C ALA A 63 -8.34 6.29 -7.82
N PRO A 64 -7.13 6.57 -8.35
CA PRO A 64 -5.95 5.71 -8.40
C PRO A 64 -5.28 5.54 -7.03
N MET A 65 -4.93 4.29 -6.67
CA MET A 65 -4.29 3.99 -5.40
C MET A 65 -3.30 2.82 -5.49
N TYR A 66 -2.38 2.77 -4.54
CA TYR A 66 -1.52 1.61 -4.31
C TYR A 66 -1.99 0.84 -3.07
N VAL A 67 -2.12 -0.47 -3.19
CA VAL A 67 -2.38 -1.36 -2.06
C VAL A 67 -1.05 -1.81 -1.47
N LYS A 68 -0.77 -1.39 -0.23
CA LYS A 68 0.47 -1.74 0.48
C LYS A 68 0.25 -2.89 1.44
N LEU A 69 1.13 -3.88 1.32
CA LEU A 69 1.18 -5.06 2.16
C LEU A 69 2.43 -4.97 3.04
N GLY A 70 2.24 -4.68 4.32
CA GLY A 70 3.30 -4.59 5.30
C GLY A 70 3.49 -5.92 6.01
N LEU A 71 4.65 -6.56 5.88
CA LEU A 71 5.03 -7.61 6.79
C LEU A 71 5.69 -7.01 8.02
N ARG A 72 5.50 -7.68 9.17
CA ARG A 72 6.27 -7.40 10.37
C ARG A 72 7.75 -7.43 10.02
N ASN A 73 8.46 -6.36 10.30
CA ASN A 73 9.90 -6.35 10.19
C ASN A 73 10.46 -7.25 11.29
N SER A 74 11.16 -8.32 10.91
CA SER A 74 11.97 -9.05 11.85
C SER A 74 13.16 -8.18 12.26
N PRO A 75 13.41 -7.97 13.57
CA PRO A 75 14.59 -7.22 14.01
C PRO A 75 15.91 -7.85 13.53
N ASP A 76 15.87 -9.12 13.11
CA ASP A 76 17.04 -9.90 12.72
C ASP A 76 17.33 -9.89 11.20
N ILE A 77 16.59 -9.12 10.41
CA ILE A 77 16.86 -9.00 8.96
C ILE A 77 17.95 -7.98 8.62
N TYR A 78 18.45 -7.22 9.57
CA TYR A 78 19.54 -6.27 9.39
C TYR A 78 20.72 -6.59 10.33
N PRO A 79 21.95 -6.58 9.83
CA PRO A 79 22.33 -6.32 8.43
C PRO A 79 21.92 -7.46 7.50
N ALA A 80 21.39 -7.09 6.31
CA ALA A 80 20.98 -8.06 5.29
C ALA A 80 22.20 -8.71 4.63
N GLY A 81 22.10 -10.02 4.34
CA GLY A 81 23.17 -10.74 3.68
C GLY A 81 22.85 -12.23 3.51
N LYS A 82 23.81 -12.99 2.98
CA LYS A 82 23.65 -14.44 2.73
C LYS A 82 23.28 -15.24 3.98
N HIS A 83 23.71 -14.79 5.17
CA HIS A 83 23.44 -15.46 6.44
C HIS A 83 21.95 -15.48 6.82
N ILE A 84 21.12 -14.60 6.24
CA ILE A 84 19.67 -14.55 6.47
C ILE A 84 18.85 -14.76 5.18
N GLU A 85 19.48 -15.21 4.10
CA GLU A 85 18.82 -15.38 2.79
C GLU A 85 17.55 -16.24 2.89
N GLY A 86 17.62 -17.36 3.61
CA GLY A 86 16.46 -18.24 3.81
C GLY A 86 15.26 -17.53 4.45
N THR A 87 15.52 -16.71 5.47
CA THR A 87 14.48 -15.90 6.13
C THR A 87 13.92 -14.85 5.18
N CYS A 88 14.75 -14.13 4.45
CA CYS A 88 14.32 -13.12 3.48
C CYS A 88 13.48 -13.72 2.36
N VAL A 89 13.87 -14.89 1.84
CA VAL A 89 13.11 -15.62 0.81
C VAL A 89 11.74 -16.05 1.36
N ALA A 90 11.69 -16.60 2.58
CA ALA A 90 10.44 -17.02 3.21
C ALA A 90 9.48 -15.83 3.41
N LEU A 91 9.97 -14.70 3.91
CA LEU A 91 9.19 -13.46 4.08
C LEU A 91 8.69 -12.93 2.72
N SER A 92 9.51 -12.97 1.68
CA SER A 92 9.12 -12.53 0.33
C SER A 92 8.01 -13.40 -0.25
N ARG A 93 8.11 -14.72 -0.10
CA ARG A 93 7.05 -15.65 -0.51
C ARG A 93 5.74 -15.39 0.23
N GLU A 94 5.81 -15.12 1.53
CA GLU A 94 4.61 -14.80 2.33
C GLU A 94 3.97 -13.47 1.87
N ARG A 95 4.75 -12.47 1.52
CA ARG A 95 4.21 -11.21 0.93
C ARG A 95 3.45 -11.47 -0.36
N VAL A 96 4.01 -12.25 -1.26
CA VAL A 96 3.35 -12.61 -2.52
C VAL A 96 2.06 -13.39 -2.26
N ARG A 97 2.06 -14.33 -1.31
CA ARG A 97 0.85 -15.07 -0.93
C ARG A 97 -0.25 -14.16 -0.40
N ARG A 98 0.08 -13.20 0.45
CA ARG A 98 -0.89 -12.24 1.00
C ARG A 98 -1.40 -11.27 -0.06
N ALA A 99 -0.52 -10.80 -0.96
CA ALA A 99 -0.93 -10.01 -2.10
C ALA A 99 -1.92 -10.75 -2.99
N ARG A 100 -1.70 -12.06 -3.21
CA ARG A 100 -2.63 -12.91 -3.97
C ARG A 100 -4.00 -12.99 -3.27
N ILE A 101 -4.05 -13.15 -1.96
CA ILE A 101 -5.32 -13.15 -1.19
C ILE A 101 -6.08 -11.84 -1.42
N ALA A 102 -5.41 -10.71 -1.29
CA ALA A 102 -6.03 -9.40 -1.51
C ALA A 102 -6.56 -9.24 -2.94
N LEU A 103 -5.78 -9.69 -3.93
CA LEU A 103 -6.18 -9.67 -5.34
C LEU A 103 -7.37 -10.59 -5.63
N ASP A 104 -7.41 -11.79 -5.06
CA ASP A 104 -8.51 -12.72 -5.24
C ASP A 104 -9.81 -12.16 -4.63
N ILE A 105 -9.73 -11.49 -3.50
CA ILE A 105 -10.87 -10.78 -2.88
C ILE A 105 -11.31 -9.61 -3.79
N LEU A 106 -10.37 -8.81 -4.30
CA LEU A 106 -10.68 -7.72 -5.22
C LEU A 106 -11.41 -8.24 -6.46
N ASN A 107 -10.87 -9.25 -7.13
CA ASN A 107 -11.45 -9.82 -8.33
C ASN A 107 -12.85 -10.44 -8.09
N ARG A 108 -13.08 -10.96 -6.88
CA ARG A 108 -14.38 -11.53 -6.52
C ARG A 108 -15.47 -10.48 -6.31
N TYR A 109 -15.13 -9.35 -5.67
CA TYR A 109 -16.13 -8.38 -5.21
C TYR A 109 -16.12 -7.07 -5.98
N TYR A 110 -15.10 -6.83 -6.80
CA TYR A 110 -15.01 -5.68 -7.70
C TYR A 110 -14.20 -6.06 -8.95
N PRO A 111 -14.75 -6.95 -9.81
CA PRO A 111 -14.06 -7.44 -11.00
C PRO A 111 -13.78 -6.37 -12.06
N GLU A 112 -14.45 -5.22 -11.98
CA GLU A 112 -14.24 -4.08 -12.88
C GLU A 112 -12.99 -3.28 -12.54
N ALA A 113 -12.31 -3.58 -11.42
CA ALA A 113 -11.07 -2.93 -11.05
C ALA A 113 -9.97 -3.21 -12.08
N VAL A 114 -9.29 -2.15 -12.51
CA VAL A 114 -8.18 -2.25 -13.46
C VAL A 114 -6.86 -2.06 -12.72
N MET A 115 -5.94 -3.01 -12.90
CA MET A 115 -4.57 -2.86 -12.45
C MET A 115 -3.76 -2.14 -13.53
N SER A 116 -3.02 -1.09 -13.13
CA SER A 116 -2.06 -0.45 -14.02
C SER A 116 -0.91 -1.41 -14.35
N GLU A 117 -0.53 -1.49 -15.61
CA GLU A 117 0.65 -2.24 -16.05
C GLU A 117 1.93 -1.42 -15.84
N GLU A 118 1.80 -0.11 -15.72
CA GLU A 118 2.91 0.81 -15.51
C GLU A 118 2.93 1.26 -14.03
N GLY A 119 4.13 1.23 -13.45
CA GLY A 119 4.39 1.90 -12.18
C GLY A 119 4.33 3.43 -12.35
N PRO A 120 4.53 4.21 -11.28
CA PRO A 120 4.59 5.66 -11.38
C PRO A 120 5.69 6.08 -12.37
N SER A 121 5.34 6.99 -13.26
CA SER A 121 6.22 7.46 -14.35
C SER A 121 7.45 8.24 -13.85
N ASP A 122 7.42 8.67 -12.60
CA ASP A 122 8.52 9.39 -11.94
C ASP A 122 8.80 8.75 -10.58
N ILE A 123 9.78 7.86 -10.54
CA ILE A 123 10.16 7.16 -9.31
C ILE A 123 11.12 8.00 -8.47
N GLY A 124 11.47 9.21 -8.90
CA GLY A 124 12.31 10.12 -8.12
C GLY A 124 13.67 9.54 -7.73
N ILE A 125 14.23 8.66 -8.55
CA ILE A 125 15.61 8.21 -8.38
C ILE A 125 16.50 9.36 -8.86
N PRO A 126 17.29 9.97 -7.98
CA PRO A 126 18.21 11.03 -8.40
C PRO A 126 19.16 10.49 -9.47
N GLU A 127 19.25 11.17 -10.59
CA GLU A 127 20.36 10.96 -11.52
C GLU A 127 21.66 11.35 -10.78
N ILE A 128 22.58 10.39 -10.63
CA ILE A 128 23.89 10.61 -10.01
C ILE A 128 24.87 11.09 -11.06
#